data_a840f17d40fa3b4d62573081d440c1aa
#
_entry.id   a840f17d40fa3b4d62573081d440c1aa
#
_cell.length_a   1.000
_cell.length_b   1.000
_cell.length_c   1.000
_cell.angle_alpha   90.00
_cell.angle_beta   90.00
_cell.angle_gamma   90.00
#
_symmetry.space_group_name_H-M   'P 1'
#
loop_
_entity.id
_entity.type
_entity.pdbx_description
1 polymer ?
#
loop_
_entity_poly.entity_id
_entity_poly.type
_entity_poly.pdbx_seq_one_letter_code
_entity_poly.pdbx_strand_id
1 'polypeptide(L)'
;MRRDIFQAIADPTRRAIITLIAVQAMTPNAIADNFHISRQAVSKHLRILTECDLVKQEYKGREIYYQLEIDKMKEIDKWIEQFRKIWETRFNQLDQVLSTIKKQKK
;
A
#
# COMPACT_ATOMS: atom_id res chain seq x y z
N MET A 1 -3.42 -19.88 9.59
CA MET A 1 -4.20 -18.82 8.95
C MET A 1 -3.39 -18.21 7.84
N ARG A 2 -3.97 -18.18 6.65
CA ARG A 2 -3.26 -17.65 5.48
C ARG A 2 -3.28 -16.13 5.51
N ARG A 3 -2.12 -15.50 5.42
CA ARG A 3 -2.02 -14.05 5.33
C ARG A 3 -2.01 -13.63 3.86
N ASP A 4 -2.76 -12.58 3.56
CA ASP A 4 -2.80 -12.03 2.21
C ASP A 4 -2.41 -10.56 2.21
N ILE A 5 -2.30 -9.99 1.00
CA ILE A 5 -1.85 -8.62 0.82
C ILE A 5 -2.78 -7.60 1.49
N PHE A 6 -4.07 -7.90 1.58
CA PHE A 6 -5.03 -6.98 2.20
C PHE A 6 -4.84 -6.90 3.71
N GLN A 7 -4.45 -8.01 4.33
CA GLN A 7 -4.07 -8.01 5.75
C GLN A 7 -2.82 -7.16 5.97
N ALA A 8 -1.86 -7.24 5.04
CA ALA A 8 -0.65 -6.45 5.13
C ALA A 8 -0.95 -4.95 5.16
N ILE A 9 -1.86 -4.48 4.32
CA ILE A 9 -2.17 -3.05 4.20
C ILE A 9 -3.29 -2.60 5.15
N ALA A 10 -3.82 -3.48 5.98
CA ALA A 10 -4.89 -3.14 6.92
C ALA A 10 -4.43 -2.21 8.04
N ASP A 11 -3.17 -2.19 8.36
CA ASP A 11 -2.61 -1.38 9.44
C ASP A 11 -1.96 -0.09 8.90
N PRO A 12 -2.26 1.09 9.50
CA PRO A 12 -1.69 2.35 9.04
C PRO A 12 -0.16 2.40 9.10
N THR A 13 0.43 1.84 10.16
CA THR A 13 1.88 1.82 10.31
C THR A 13 2.53 0.97 9.22
N ARG A 14 1.93 -0.18 8.91
CA ARG A 14 2.44 -1.02 7.82
C ARG A 14 2.35 -0.31 6.47
N ARG A 15 1.25 0.41 6.21
CA ARG A 15 1.13 1.21 4.98
C ARG A 15 2.25 2.26 4.89
N ALA A 16 2.55 2.92 6.02
CA ALA A 16 3.62 3.91 6.06
C ALA A 16 4.99 3.28 5.80
N ILE A 17 5.24 2.10 6.36
CA ILE A 17 6.49 1.36 6.12
C ILE A 17 6.60 0.98 4.64
N ILE A 18 5.54 0.47 4.04
CA ILE A 18 5.51 0.14 2.61
C ILE A 18 5.88 1.35 1.77
N THR A 19 5.29 2.49 2.06
CA THR A 19 5.57 3.74 1.33
C THR A 19 7.03 4.12 1.45
N LEU A 20 7.60 3.97 2.63
CA LEU A 20 9.00 4.32 2.87
C LEU A 20 9.96 3.40 2.10
N ILE A 21 9.77 2.08 2.19
CA ILE A 21 10.67 1.13 1.53
C ILE A 21 10.42 1.02 0.03
N ALA A 22 9.31 1.55 -0.47
CA ALA A 22 9.07 1.62 -1.91
C ALA A 22 10.09 2.52 -2.62
N VAL A 23 10.62 3.51 -1.90
CA VAL A 23 11.65 4.42 -2.43
C VAL A 23 13.00 3.73 -2.49
N GLN A 24 13.37 3.02 -1.42
CA GLN A 24 14.61 2.25 -1.36
C GLN A 24 14.53 1.23 -0.24
N ALA A 25 15.25 0.13 -0.40
CA ALA A 25 15.34 -0.89 0.64
C ALA A 25 15.97 -0.31 1.91
N MET A 26 15.49 -0.74 3.07
CA MET A 26 15.95 -0.22 4.36
C MET A 26 16.12 -1.32 5.38
N THR A 27 17.02 -1.07 6.35
CA THR A 27 17.18 -1.92 7.52
C THR A 27 16.07 -1.62 8.55
N PRO A 28 15.77 -2.57 9.45
CA PRO A 28 14.79 -2.31 10.51
C PRO A 28 15.15 -1.12 11.39
N ASN A 29 16.45 -0.90 11.66
CA ASN A 29 16.87 0.26 12.45
C ASN A 29 16.58 1.58 11.73
N ALA A 30 16.83 1.65 10.43
CA ALA A 30 16.54 2.85 9.66
C ALA A 30 15.03 3.13 9.61
N ILE A 31 14.22 2.09 9.49
CA ILE A 31 12.77 2.22 9.52
C ILE A 31 12.31 2.73 10.89
N ALA A 32 12.83 2.15 11.97
CA ALA A 32 12.48 2.57 13.34
C ALA A 32 12.82 4.04 13.57
N ASP A 33 13.98 4.49 13.10
CA ASP A 33 14.39 5.88 13.23
C ASP A 33 13.46 6.84 12.51
N ASN A 34 12.97 6.45 11.35
CA ASN A 34 12.06 7.28 10.57
C ASN A 34 10.70 7.49 11.24
N PHE A 35 10.21 6.50 11.98
CA PHE A 35 8.87 6.55 12.57
C PHE A 35 8.87 6.78 14.07
N HIS A 36 10.05 6.87 14.70
CA HIS A 36 10.18 7.03 16.15
C HIS A 36 9.43 5.94 16.94
N ILE A 37 9.47 4.73 16.42
CA ILE A 37 8.89 3.55 17.10
C ILE A 37 10.02 2.58 17.44
N SER A 38 9.72 1.62 18.31
CA SER A 38 10.74 0.67 18.75
C SER A 38 11.13 -0.29 17.62
N ARG A 39 12.35 -0.79 17.69
CA ARG A 39 12.85 -1.81 16.78
C ARG A 39 11.96 -3.07 16.83
N GLN A 40 11.48 -3.43 18.01
CA GLN A 40 10.61 -4.58 18.20
C GLN A 40 9.28 -4.42 17.45
N ALA A 41 8.70 -3.21 17.50
CA ALA A 41 7.47 -2.90 16.77
C ALA A 41 7.69 -3.02 15.26
N VAL A 42 8.80 -2.46 14.76
CA VAL A 42 9.16 -2.57 13.35
C VAL A 42 9.33 -4.03 12.94
N SER A 43 10.03 -4.81 13.74
CA SER A 43 10.26 -6.23 13.45
C SER A 43 8.95 -7.00 13.34
N LYS A 44 7.98 -6.69 14.21
CA LYS A 44 6.68 -7.33 14.17
C LYS A 44 5.94 -6.98 12.87
N HIS A 45 5.93 -5.71 12.49
CA HIS A 45 5.30 -5.27 11.24
C HIS A 45 5.96 -5.90 10.01
N LEU A 46 7.30 -5.93 10.00
CA LEU A 46 8.06 -6.51 8.89
C LEU A 46 7.80 -8.01 8.76
N ARG A 47 7.64 -8.71 9.90
CA ARG A 47 7.32 -10.14 9.87
C ARG A 47 5.97 -10.37 9.17
N ILE A 48 4.96 -9.58 9.53
CA ILE A 48 3.63 -9.69 8.91
C ILE A 48 3.72 -9.39 7.41
N LEU A 49 4.44 -8.34 7.04
CA LEU A 49 4.63 -7.99 5.63
C LEU A 49 5.35 -9.10 4.85
N THR A 50 6.34 -9.75 5.48
CA THR A 50 7.04 -10.86 4.88
C THR A 50 6.14 -12.09 4.71
N GLU A 51 5.31 -12.38 5.71
CA GLU A 51 4.35 -13.49 5.65
C GLU A 51 3.28 -13.28 4.57
N CYS A 52 3.02 -12.02 4.20
CA CYS A 52 2.11 -11.68 3.10
C CYS A 52 2.81 -11.64 1.74
N ASP A 53 4.09 -11.94 1.69
CA ASP A 53 4.92 -11.89 0.49
C ASP A 53 5.01 -10.50 -0.15
N LEU A 54 4.74 -9.45 0.64
CA LEU A 54 4.77 -8.08 0.15
C LEU A 54 6.16 -7.46 0.22
N VAL A 55 6.99 -7.96 1.12
CA VAL A 55 8.39 -7.54 1.24
C VAL A 55 9.29 -8.75 1.23
N LYS A 56 10.52 -8.56 0.79
CA LYS A 56 11.54 -9.60 0.87
C LYS A 56 12.78 -9.06 1.55
N GLN A 57 13.54 -9.97 2.12
CA GLN A 57 14.79 -9.68 2.81
C GLN A 57 15.95 -9.84 1.85
N GLU A 58 16.88 -8.90 1.92
CA GLU A 58 18.13 -8.98 1.18
C GLU A 58 19.27 -8.80 2.16
N TYR A 59 20.18 -9.76 2.19
CA TYR A 59 21.32 -9.74 3.10
C TYR A 59 22.49 -9.04 2.43
N LYS A 60 23.03 -8.01 3.08
CA LYS A 60 24.22 -7.30 2.65
C LYS A 60 25.19 -7.22 3.82
N GLY A 61 26.21 -8.07 3.79
CA GLY A 61 27.13 -8.16 4.93
C GLY A 61 26.41 -8.67 6.16
N ARG A 62 26.44 -7.88 7.23
CA ARG A 62 25.80 -8.23 8.51
C ARG A 62 24.40 -7.64 8.64
N GLU A 63 23.95 -6.89 7.63
CA GLU A 63 22.69 -6.20 7.70
C GLU A 63 21.64 -6.87 6.80
N ILE A 64 20.38 -6.76 7.24
CA ILE A 64 19.23 -7.24 6.48
C ILE A 64 18.47 -6.03 5.99
N TYR A 65 18.30 -5.93 4.67
CA TYR A 65 17.48 -4.89 4.05
C TYR A 65 16.15 -5.46 3.65
N TYR A 66 15.10 -4.70 3.87
CA TYR A 66 13.75 -5.07 3.45
C TYR A 66 13.37 -4.22 2.25
N GLN A 67 12.92 -4.88 1.19
CA GLN A 67 12.47 -4.18 0.00
C GLN A 67 11.07 -4.63 -0.39
N LEU A 68 10.36 -3.73 -1.06
CA LEU A 68 8.99 -3.96 -1.47
C LEU A 68 8.96 -4.88 -2.69
N GLU A 69 8.05 -5.87 -2.67
CA GLU A 69 7.73 -6.68 -3.82
C GLU A 69 6.64 -5.97 -4.63
N ILE A 70 7.06 -5.12 -5.54
CA ILE A 70 6.16 -4.26 -6.33
C ILE A 70 5.11 -5.10 -7.08
N ASP A 71 5.49 -6.27 -7.57
CA ASP A 71 4.57 -7.12 -8.31
C ASP A 71 3.38 -7.59 -7.47
N LYS A 72 3.57 -7.72 -6.16
CA LYS A 72 2.48 -8.09 -5.26
C LYS A 72 1.45 -6.97 -5.13
N MET A 73 1.85 -5.73 -5.34
CA MET A 73 0.93 -4.59 -5.31
C MET A 73 -0.09 -4.65 -6.44
N LYS A 74 0.21 -5.40 -7.49
CA LYS A 74 -0.71 -5.58 -8.61
C LYS A 74 -2.01 -6.27 -8.20
N GLU A 75 -1.98 -7.09 -7.15
CA GLU A 75 -3.20 -7.72 -6.63
C GLU A 75 -4.18 -6.68 -6.12
N ILE A 76 -3.65 -5.65 -5.45
CA ILE A 76 -4.46 -4.53 -4.96
C ILE A 76 -5.02 -3.74 -6.15
N ASP A 77 -4.17 -3.48 -7.14
CA ASP A 77 -4.57 -2.73 -8.33
C ASP A 77 -5.69 -3.45 -9.09
N LYS A 78 -5.57 -4.76 -9.26
CA LYS A 78 -6.62 -5.55 -9.90
C LYS A 78 -7.95 -5.47 -9.16
N TRP A 79 -7.88 -5.53 -7.84
CA TRP A 79 -9.07 -5.44 -7.02
C TRP A 79 -9.72 -4.07 -7.13
N ILE A 80 -8.92 -3.01 -7.10
CA ILE A 80 -9.40 -1.63 -7.21
C ILE A 80 -9.98 -1.38 -8.61
N GLU A 81 -9.41 -2.00 -9.65
CA GLU A 81 -9.82 -1.78 -11.04
C GLU A 81 -11.32 -2.03 -11.26
N GLN A 82 -11.87 -3.05 -10.63
CA GLN A 82 -13.29 -3.32 -10.75
C GLN A 82 -14.16 -2.20 -10.20
N PHE A 83 -13.63 -1.44 -9.22
CA PHE A 83 -14.34 -0.29 -8.66
C PHE A 83 -14.11 0.99 -9.47
N ARG A 84 -12.97 1.10 -10.16
CA ARG A 84 -12.69 2.27 -11.00
C ARG A 84 -13.75 2.45 -12.08
N LYS A 85 -14.16 1.37 -12.71
CA LYS A 85 -15.18 1.41 -13.73
C LYS A 85 -16.51 1.93 -13.18
N ILE A 86 -16.85 1.53 -11.97
CA ILE A 86 -18.06 2.01 -11.29
C ILE A 86 -17.94 3.50 -11.01
N TRP A 87 -16.79 3.94 -10.48
CA TRP A 87 -16.55 5.36 -10.20
C TRP A 87 -16.68 6.21 -11.45
N GLU A 88 -16.00 5.81 -12.53
CA GLU A 88 -16.02 6.54 -13.79
C GLU A 88 -17.44 6.66 -14.33
N THR A 89 -18.20 5.59 -14.30
CA THR A 89 -19.59 5.61 -14.74
C THR A 89 -20.43 6.58 -13.91
N ARG A 90 -20.27 6.55 -12.59
CA ARG A 90 -21.00 7.46 -11.70
C ARG A 90 -20.62 8.92 -11.90
N PHE A 91 -19.34 9.21 -12.08
CA PHE A 91 -18.89 10.56 -12.37
C PHE A 91 -19.42 11.05 -13.71
N ASN A 92 -19.42 10.20 -14.72
CA ASN A 92 -19.98 10.56 -16.03
C ASN A 92 -21.47 10.84 -15.94
N GLN A 93 -22.21 10.04 -15.18
CA GLN A 93 -23.64 10.27 -14.94
C GLN A 93 -23.86 11.59 -14.23
N LEU A 94 -23.04 11.92 -13.24
CA LEU A 94 -23.16 13.18 -12.51
C LEU A 94 -22.87 14.36 -13.44
N ASP A 95 -21.84 14.26 -14.28
CA ASP A 95 -21.51 15.30 -15.27
C ASP A 95 -22.67 15.54 -16.21
N GLN A 96 -23.32 14.48 -16.68
CA GLN A 96 -24.49 14.60 -17.54
C GLN A 96 -25.64 15.31 -16.85
N VAL A 97 -25.90 14.97 -15.59
CA VAL A 97 -26.94 15.64 -14.79
C VAL A 97 -26.62 17.14 -14.62
N LEU A 98 -25.39 17.44 -14.28
CA LEU A 98 -24.95 18.82 -14.10
C LEU A 98 -25.05 19.62 -15.41
N SER A 99 -24.69 19.02 -16.54
CA SER A 99 -24.82 19.66 -17.85
C SER A 99 -26.29 19.95 -18.17
N THR A 100 -27.17 19.00 -17.88
CA THR A 100 -28.62 19.17 -18.10
C THR A 100 -29.16 20.34 -17.25
N ILE A 101 -28.74 20.40 -15.98
CA ILE A 101 -29.16 21.48 -15.07
C ILE A 101 -28.67 22.83 -15.59
N LYS A 102 -27.42 22.92 -16.06
CA LYS A 102 -26.85 24.15 -16.61
C LYS A 102 -27.60 24.59 -17.86
N LYS A 103 -28.01 23.66 -18.72
CA LYS A 103 -28.77 23.97 -19.94
C LYS A 103 -30.17 24.50 -19.61
N GLN A 104 -30.75 24.05 -18.51
CA GLN A 104 -32.08 24.50 -18.10
C GLN A 104 -32.08 25.84 -17.40
N LYS A 105 -30.92 26.27 -16.86
CA LYS A 105 -30.77 27.59 -16.26
C LYS A 105 -30.41 28.60 -17.32
N LYS A 106 -31.38 29.26 -17.84
CA LYS A 106 -31.18 30.43 -18.72
C LYS A 106 -31.39 31.71 -17.92
#